data_0226a106fb99c7c3694477882569cd70
#
_entry.id   0226a106fb99c7c3694477882569cd70
#
_cell.length_a   1.000
_cell.length_b   1.000
_cell.length_c   1.000
_cell.angle_alpha   90.00
_cell.angle_beta   90.00
_cell.angle_gamma   90.00
#
_symmetry.space_group_name_H-M   'P 1'
#
loop_
_entity.id
_entity.type
_entity.pdbx_description
1 polymer ?
#
loop_
_entity_poly.entity_id
_entity_poly.type
_entity_poly.pdbx_seq_one_letter_code
_entity_poly.pdbx_strand_id
1 'polypeptide(L)'
;METKKVIAVVGATGSQGGGLVRAILEDKNSEFSVRAITRDPQSEKARELTALGAEVIEGNIDEPESVRKAFEGAYGAYLVTFFWHHMSPEKEIAEAKNLAQAVKDAGVQHVIWSTLEDTRKFIPLDDDRMPTLQEKYKVPHFDAKVE
;
A
#
# COMPACT_ATOMS: atom_id res chain seq x y z
N MET A 1 -12.71 26.17 11.45
CA MET A 1 -12.88 24.89 10.75
C MET A 1 -11.70 24.00 11.13
N GLU A 2 -11.98 22.84 11.64
CA GLU A 2 -10.90 21.87 11.88
C GLU A 2 -10.34 21.38 10.54
N THR A 3 -9.02 21.41 10.41
CA THR A 3 -8.34 20.85 9.24
C THR A 3 -8.46 19.33 9.29
N LYS A 4 -8.98 18.72 8.24
CA LYS A 4 -9.10 17.27 8.15
C LYS A 4 -7.73 16.60 8.19
N LYS A 5 -7.64 15.47 8.86
CA LYS A 5 -6.44 14.63 8.89
C LYS A 5 -6.25 13.92 7.56
N VAL A 6 -5.10 14.04 6.94
CA VAL A 6 -4.80 13.43 5.64
C VAL A 6 -4.49 11.95 5.81
N ILE A 7 -5.20 11.09 5.08
CA ILE A 7 -4.88 9.68 4.93
C ILE A 7 -4.27 9.47 3.55
N ALA A 8 -3.01 9.08 3.52
CA ALA A 8 -2.30 8.75 2.29
C ALA A 8 -2.52 7.28 1.93
N VAL A 9 -3.01 7.02 0.73
CA VAL A 9 -3.39 5.67 0.27
C VAL A 9 -2.49 5.25 -0.88
N VAL A 10 -1.65 4.26 -0.64
CA VAL A 10 -0.82 3.63 -1.66
C VAL A 10 -1.69 2.70 -2.51
N GLY A 11 -1.44 2.65 -3.82
CA GLY A 11 -2.26 1.83 -4.72
C GLY A 11 -3.71 2.30 -4.82
N ALA A 12 -3.92 3.60 -4.76
CA ALA A 12 -5.25 4.22 -4.72
C ALA A 12 -6.13 3.93 -5.94
N THR A 13 -5.54 3.58 -7.07
CA THR A 13 -6.28 3.16 -8.29
C THR A 13 -6.58 1.67 -8.33
N GLY A 14 -6.09 0.89 -7.36
CA GLY A 14 -6.33 -0.54 -7.23
C GLY A 14 -7.62 -0.87 -6.48
N SER A 15 -7.91 -2.17 -6.36
CA SER A 15 -9.16 -2.66 -5.76
C SER A 15 -9.26 -2.28 -4.28
N GLN A 16 -8.20 -2.49 -3.49
CA GLN A 16 -8.21 -2.17 -2.06
C GLN A 16 -8.13 -0.67 -1.82
N GLY A 17 -7.09 -0.01 -2.37
CA GLY A 17 -6.87 1.42 -2.17
C GLY A 17 -7.99 2.28 -2.72
N GLY A 18 -8.52 1.96 -3.89
CA GLY A 18 -9.64 2.68 -4.50
C GLY A 18 -10.93 2.57 -3.68
N GLY A 19 -11.19 1.41 -3.10
CA GLY A 19 -12.31 1.20 -2.19
C GLY A 19 -12.20 2.07 -0.93
N LEU A 20 -11.02 2.10 -0.31
CA LEU A 20 -10.76 2.94 0.86
C LEU A 20 -10.90 4.43 0.54
N VAL A 21 -10.34 4.89 -0.57
CA VAL A 21 -10.47 6.29 -1.01
C VAL A 21 -11.92 6.70 -1.12
N ARG A 22 -12.74 5.89 -1.82
CA ARG A 22 -14.16 6.17 -1.98
C ARG A 22 -14.91 6.17 -0.65
N ALA A 23 -14.65 5.19 0.21
CA ALA A 23 -15.30 5.10 1.52
C ALA A 23 -15.07 6.36 2.37
N ILE A 24 -13.83 6.89 2.38
CA ILE A 24 -13.54 8.13 3.13
C ILE A 24 -14.22 9.35 2.49
N LEU A 25 -14.24 9.43 1.17
CA LEU A 25 -14.83 10.58 0.46
C LEU A 25 -16.36 10.60 0.51
N GLU A 26 -17.00 9.44 0.57
CA GLU A 26 -18.46 9.30 0.68
C GLU A 26 -18.98 9.63 2.09
N ASP A 27 -18.16 9.47 3.12
CA ASP A 27 -18.52 9.84 4.48
C ASP A 27 -18.43 11.36 4.69
N LYS A 28 -19.58 12.02 4.59
CA LYS A 28 -19.67 13.47 4.75
C LYS A 28 -19.28 13.98 6.14
N ASN A 29 -19.31 13.11 7.14
CA ASN A 29 -18.94 13.43 8.52
C ASN A 29 -17.48 13.04 8.84
N SER A 30 -16.74 12.52 7.85
CA SER A 30 -15.36 12.09 8.04
C SER A 30 -14.47 13.26 8.50
N GLU A 31 -13.71 13.03 9.55
CA GLU A 31 -12.61 13.90 9.98
C GLU A 31 -11.36 13.75 9.09
N PHE A 32 -11.42 12.87 8.10
CA PHE A 32 -10.31 12.55 7.20
C PHE A 32 -10.50 13.14 5.82
N SER A 33 -9.38 13.50 5.20
CA SER A 33 -9.25 13.76 3.77
C SER A 33 -8.31 12.71 3.16
N VAL A 34 -8.35 12.55 1.84
CA VAL A 34 -7.59 11.50 1.17
C VAL A 34 -6.54 12.09 0.25
N ARG A 35 -5.33 11.58 0.38
CA ARG A 35 -4.27 11.71 -0.60
C ARG A 35 -4.07 10.36 -1.30
N ALA A 36 -4.47 10.31 -2.56
CA ALA A 36 -4.34 9.13 -3.40
C ALA A 36 -2.95 9.09 -4.07
N ILE A 37 -2.15 8.11 -3.72
CA ILE A 37 -0.80 7.93 -4.26
C ILE A 37 -0.87 6.95 -5.43
N THR A 38 -0.40 7.36 -6.60
CA THR A 38 -0.36 6.54 -7.82
C THR A 38 0.91 6.82 -8.62
N ARG A 39 1.35 5.86 -9.41
CA ARG A 39 2.47 6.07 -10.36
C ARG A 39 2.08 6.91 -11.57
N ASP A 40 0.79 6.94 -11.91
CA ASP A 40 0.27 7.72 -13.04
C ASP A 40 -0.95 8.55 -12.61
N PRO A 41 -0.70 9.82 -12.18
CA PRO A 41 -1.78 10.75 -11.82
C PRO A 41 -2.68 11.15 -13.01
N GLN A 42 -2.26 10.88 -14.24
CA GLN A 42 -3.02 11.21 -15.45
C GLN A 42 -3.89 10.05 -15.95
N SER A 43 -3.82 8.88 -15.31
CA SER A 43 -4.67 7.75 -15.65
C SER A 43 -6.15 8.10 -15.46
N GLU A 44 -7.03 7.42 -16.20
CA GLU A 44 -8.49 7.60 -16.09
C GLU A 44 -8.97 7.41 -14.64
N LYS A 45 -8.52 6.33 -14.01
CA LYS A 45 -8.86 6.03 -12.60
C LYS A 45 -8.38 7.11 -11.62
N ALA A 46 -7.19 7.67 -11.86
CA ALA A 46 -6.67 8.77 -11.02
C ALA A 46 -7.52 10.04 -11.19
N ARG A 47 -7.94 10.36 -12.40
CA ARG A 47 -8.84 11.50 -12.69
C ARG A 47 -10.21 11.32 -12.05
N GLU A 48 -10.74 10.09 -12.04
CA GLU A 48 -11.99 9.80 -11.32
C GLU A 48 -11.87 10.10 -9.83
N LEU A 49 -10.75 9.70 -9.18
CA LEU A 49 -10.50 9.99 -7.77
C LEU A 49 -10.38 11.49 -7.51
N THR A 50 -9.73 12.23 -8.41
CA THR A 50 -9.67 13.70 -8.34
C THR A 50 -11.07 14.31 -8.42
N ALA A 51 -11.92 13.84 -9.34
CA ALA A 51 -13.29 14.31 -9.50
C ALA A 51 -14.16 14.03 -8.26
N LEU A 52 -13.86 12.97 -7.51
CA LEU A 52 -14.50 12.66 -6.24
C LEU A 52 -13.98 13.49 -5.06
N GLY A 53 -12.90 14.24 -5.23
CA GLY A 53 -12.34 15.13 -4.21
C GLY A 53 -11.07 14.64 -3.53
N ALA A 54 -10.43 13.60 -4.03
CA ALA A 54 -9.12 13.19 -3.53
C ALA A 54 -8.00 14.12 -4.02
N GLU A 55 -7.02 14.38 -3.16
CA GLU A 55 -5.72 14.91 -3.59
C GLU A 55 -4.96 13.77 -4.27
N VAL A 56 -4.71 13.84 -5.58
CA VAL A 56 -3.96 12.82 -6.31
C VAL A 56 -2.54 13.28 -6.52
N ILE A 57 -1.57 12.47 -6.08
CA ILE A 57 -0.16 12.77 -6.26
C ILE A 57 0.60 11.56 -6.83
N GLU A 58 1.71 11.85 -7.48
CA GLU A 58 2.63 10.84 -7.96
C GLU A 58 3.46 10.28 -6.81
N GLY A 59 3.60 8.95 -6.77
CA GLY A 59 4.50 8.26 -5.86
C GLY A 59 4.90 6.91 -6.42
N ASN A 60 6.20 6.71 -6.55
CA ASN A 60 6.79 5.46 -6.99
C ASN A 60 7.48 4.75 -5.81
N ILE A 61 6.96 3.59 -5.41
CA ILE A 61 7.50 2.85 -4.26
C ILE A 61 8.89 2.25 -4.50
N ASP A 62 9.32 2.16 -5.75
CA ASP A 62 10.68 1.78 -6.11
C ASP A 62 11.69 2.95 -5.93
N GLU A 63 11.18 4.17 -5.73
CA GLU A 63 11.97 5.38 -5.53
C GLU A 63 11.72 5.96 -4.13
N PRO A 64 12.59 5.69 -3.14
CA PRO A 64 12.36 6.06 -1.74
C PRO A 64 12.01 7.54 -1.51
N GLU A 65 12.69 8.45 -2.21
CA GLU A 65 12.41 9.90 -2.08
C GLU A 65 11.05 10.30 -2.66
N SER A 66 10.61 9.67 -3.76
CA SER A 66 9.29 9.91 -4.34
C SER A 66 8.19 9.55 -3.35
N VAL A 67 8.28 8.34 -2.78
CA VAL A 67 7.26 7.87 -1.85
C VAL A 67 7.32 8.60 -0.50
N ARG A 68 8.51 8.98 -0.03
CA ARG A 68 8.66 9.78 1.20
C ARG A 68 7.93 11.12 1.07
N LYS A 69 8.14 11.84 -0.03
CA LYS A 69 7.44 13.09 -0.32
C LYS A 69 5.92 12.92 -0.37
N ALA A 70 5.46 11.79 -0.91
CA ALA A 70 4.04 11.48 -0.97
C ALA A 70 3.39 11.37 0.42
N PHE A 71 4.13 11.01 1.45
CA PHE A 71 3.64 10.93 2.83
C PHE A 71 3.82 12.19 3.65
N GLU A 72 4.51 13.22 3.15
CA GLU A 72 4.72 14.46 3.91
C GLU A 72 3.40 15.09 4.36
N GLY A 73 3.28 15.38 5.65
CA GLY A 73 2.09 15.97 6.24
C GLY A 73 0.88 15.02 6.37
N ALA A 74 1.01 13.75 6.01
CA ALA A 74 -0.06 12.78 6.24
C ALA A 74 -0.12 12.39 7.73
N TYR A 75 -1.34 12.31 8.25
CA TYR A 75 -1.62 11.77 9.59
C TYR A 75 -1.54 10.25 9.58
N GLY A 76 -2.16 9.63 8.59
CA GLY A 76 -2.20 8.19 8.45
C GLY A 76 -1.83 7.72 7.04
N ALA A 77 -1.49 6.46 6.93
CA ALA A 77 -1.16 5.82 5.66
C ALA A 77 -1.75 4.41 5.56
N TYR A 78 -2.26 4.08 4.39
CA TYR A 78 -2.61 2.72 4.01
C TYR A 78 -1.57 2.22 3.02
N LEU A 79 -0.91 1.12 3.36
CA LEU A 79 0.20 0.54 2.61
C LEU A 79 -0.17 -0.80 2.01
N VAL A 80 0.15 -0.96 0.74
CA VAL A 80 0.03 -2.22 -0.01
C VAL A 80 1.19 -2.36 -0.99
N THR A 81 1.65 -3.58 -1.20
CA THR A 81 2.67 -3.92 -2.18
C THR A 81 2.05 -4.63 -3.39
N PHE A 82 2.79 -4.73 -4.49
CA PHE A 82 2.25 -5.10 -5.82
C PHE A 82 2.90 -6.38 -6.36
N PHE A 83 2.83 -7.47 -5.61
CA PHE A 83 3.45 -8.75 -5.97
C PHE A 83 3.19 -9.17 -7.42
N TRP A 84 1.94 -9.04 -7.88
CA TRP A 84 1.54 -9.49 -9.23
C TRP A 84 2.14 -8.68 -10.39
N HIS A 85 2.72 -7.51 -10.11
CA HIS A 85 3.44 -6.73 -11.12
C HIS A 85 4.83 -7.27 -11.42
N HIS A 86 5.47 -7.91 -10.46
CA HIS A 86 6.85 -8.38 -10.59
C HIS A 86 7.03 -9.88 -10.24
N MET A 87 6.09 -10.49 -9.52
CA MET A 87 6.09 -11.89 -9.13
C MET A 87 7.37 -12.33 -8.39
N SER A 88 8.00 -11.41 -7.65
CA SER A 88 9.26 -11.61 -6.95
C SER A 88 9.09 -11.36 -5.45
N PRO A 89 9.30 -12.38 -4.59
CA PRO A 89 9.28 -12.21 -3.14
C PRO A 89 10.30 -11.18 -2.64
N GLU A 90 11.49 -11.15 -3.24
CA GLU A 90 12.57 -10.23 -2.88
C GLU A 90 12.16 -8.78 -3.16
N LYS A 91 11.51 -8.54 -4.30
CA LYS A 91 10.99 -7.21 -4.66
C LYS A 91 9.82 -6.81 -3.78
N GLU A 92 8.95 -7.74 -3.42
CA GLU A 92 7.87 -7.53 -2.45
C GLU A 92 8.40 -7.03 -1.11
N ILE A 93 9.44 -7.67 -0.59
CA ILE A 93 10.11 -7.28 0.66
C ILE A 93 10.78 -5.91 0.51
N ALA A 94 11.44 -5.64 -0.62
CA ALA A 94 12.08 -4.35 -0.88
C ALA A 94 11.05 -3.20 -0.93
N GLU A 95 9.93 -3.40 -1.60
CA GLU A 95 8.81 -2.44 -1.63
C GLU A 95 8.26 -2.18 -0.22
N ALA A 96 8.06 -3.23 0.57
CA ALA A 96 7.59 -3.11 1.96
C ALA A 96 8.56 -2.29 2.81
N LYS A 97 9.86 -2.54 2.70
CA LYS A 97 10.90 -1.78 3.42
C LYS A 97 10.92 -0.31 3.01
N ASN A 98 10.81 -0.02 1.71
CA ASN A 98 10.75 1.36 1.22
C ASN A 98 9.54 2.10 1.78
N LEU A 99 8.37 1.47 1.78
CA LEU A 99 7.15 2.04 2.34
C LEU A 99 7.26 2.26 3.85
N ALA A 100 7.74 1.26 4.60
CA ALA A 100 7.91 1.36 6.04
C ALA A 100 8.90 2.48 6.43
N GLN A 101 10.02 2.59 5.72
CA GLN A 101 10.99 3.66 5.95
C GLN A 101 10.40 5.03 5.60
N ALA A 102 9.69 5.13 4.47
CA ALA A 102 9.09 6.38 4.01
C ALA A 102 8.05 6.95 5.00
N VAL A 103 7.15 6.11 5.53
CA VAL A 103 6.17 6.56 6.53
C VAL A 103 6.81 6.94 7.84
N LYS A 104 7.88 6.24 8.25
CA LYS A 104 8.66 6.59 9.44
C LYS A 104 9.33 7.96 9.28
N ASP A 105 10.01 8.17 8.16
CA ASP A 105 10.74 9.41 7.88
C ASP A 105 9.81 10.62 7.70
N ALA A 106 8.61 10.39 7.18
CA ALA A 106 7.57 11.41 7.06
C ALA A 106 6.81 11.68 8.38
N GLY A 107 7.06 10.91 9.43
CA GLY A 107 6.42 11.08 10.73
C GLY A 107 4.94 10.72 10.76
N VAL A 108 4.50 9.81 9.91
CA VAL A 108 3.12 9.32 9.87
C VAL A 108 2.77 8.65 11.21
N GLN A 109 1.64 9.02 11.80
CA GLN A 109 1.25 8.59 13.16
C GLN A 109 0.45 7.32 13.18
N HIS A 110 -0.26 6.99 12.10
CA HIS A 110 -1.13 5.81 12.02
C HIS A 110 -0.90 5.09 10.70
N VAL A 111 -0.53 3.82 10.76
CA VAL A 111 -0.22 3.02 9.56
C VAL A 111 -1.07 1.75 9.57
N ILE A 112 -1.73 1.49 8.44
CA ILE A 112 -2.41 0.23 8.15
C ILE A 112 -1.63 -0.48 7.05
N TRP A 113 -1.20 -1.70 7.34
CA TRP A 113 -0.46 -2.55 6.40
C TRP A 113 -1.33 -3.68 5.88
N SER A 114 -1.50 -3.76 4.56
CA SER A 114 -2.18 -4.88 3.92
C SER A 114 -1.25 -6.08 3.84
N THR A 115 -1.39 -6.99 4.80
CA THR A 115 -0.62 -8.23 4.90
C THR A 115 -1.49 -9.47 4.70
N LEU A 116 -0.88 -10.63 4.72
CA LEU A 116 -1.51 -11.93 4.59
C LEU A 116 -0.91 -12.90 5.63
N GLU A 117 -1.54 -14.07 5.78
CA GLU A 117 -1.04 -15.11 6.67
C GLU A 117 0.25 -15.76 6.14
N ASP A 118 1.12 -16.15 7.04
CA ASP A 118 2.27 -16.99 6.73
C ASP A 118 1.80 -18.44 6.51
N THR A 119 1.75 -18.85 5.24
CA THR A 119 1.22 -20.16 4.86
C THR A 119 2.08 -21.33 5.32
N ARG A 120 3.35 -21.08 5.65
CA ARG A 120 4.29 -22.09 6.19
C ARG A 120 3.87 -22.59 7.57
N LYS A 121 3.03 -21.86 8.30
CA LYS A 121 2.43 -22.31 9.57
C LYS A 121 1.40 -23.42 9.38
N PHE A 122 0.76 -23.48 8.21
CA PHE A 122 -0.27 -24.45 7.87
C PHE A 122 0.25 -25.59 7.00
N ILE A 123 1.19 -25.28 6.11
CA ILE A 123 1.86 -26.23 5.21
C ILE A 123 3.37 -26.02 5.37
N PRO A 124 4.03 -26.76 6.27
CA PRO A 124 5.48 -26.66 6.49
C PRO A 124 6.30 -26.85 5.22
N LEU A 125 7.54 -26.37 5.21
CA LEU A 125 8.40 -26.42 4.02
C LEU A 125 8.72 -27.85 3.55
N ASP A 126 8.71 -28.81 4.46
CA ASP A 126 8.92 -30.24 4.21
C ASP A 126 7.65 -31.01 3.79
N ASP A 127 6.50 -30.36 3.78
CA ASP A 127 5.23 -30.96 3.35
C ASP A 127 5.14 -30.95 1.81
N ASP A 128 5.05 -32.14 1.22
CA ASP A 128 5.08 -32.36 -0.23
C ASP A 128 3.70 -32.19 -0.92
N ARG A 129 2.63 -31.95 -0.15
CA ARG A 129 1.30 -31.65 -0.73
C ARG A 129 1.30 -30.38 -1.57
N MET A 130 2.24 -29.47 -1.32
CA MET A 130 2.47 -28.25 -2.08
C MET A 130 3.97 -28.04 -2.29
N PRO A 131 4.43 -27.71 -3.52
CA PRO A 131 5.84 -27.50 -3.77
C PRO A 131 6.38 -26.33 -2.95
N THR A 132 7.64 -26.47 -2.51
CA THR A 132 8.39 -25.39 -1.89
C THR A 132 9.12 -24.61 -2.97
N LEU A 133 8.92 -23.31 -3.02
CA LEU A 133 9.53 -22.41 -4.01
C LEU A 133 10.70 -21.67 -3.38
N GLN A 134 11.83 -21.59 -4.09
CA GLN A 134 13.06 -20.94 -3.64
C GLN A 134 13.55 -21.47 -2.25
N GLU A 135 13.28 -22.74 -1.96
CA GLU A 135 13.60 -23.40 -0.68
C GLU A 135 13.02 -22.71 0.57
N LYS A 136 12.16 -21.72 0.40
CA LYS A 136 11.72 -20.80 1.46
C LYS A 136 10.21 -20.54 1.50
N TYR A 137 9.51 -20.65 0.39
CA TYR A 137 8.11 -20.25 0.28
C TYR A 137 7.20 -21.41 -0.11
N LYS A 138 6.00 -21.46 0.48
CA LYS A 138 4.87 -22.28 0.03
C LYS A 138 3.95 -21.47 -0.89
N VAL A 139 3.54 -20.27 -0.46
CA VAL A 139 2.78 -19.33 -1.27
C VAL A 139 3.52 -17.98 -1.23
N PRO A 140 4.40 -17.71 -2.21
CA PRO A 140 5.35 -16.58 -2.14
C PRO A 140 4.69 -15.21 -1.91
N HIS A 141 3.54 -14.95 -2.54
CA HIS A 141 2.84 -13.67 -2.39
C HIS A 141 2.13 -13.52 -1.04
N PHE A 142 1.93 -14.60 -0.28
CA PHE A 142 1.52 -14.58 1.12
C PHE A 142 2.74 -14.46 2.03
N ASP A 143 3.66 -15.41 1.89
CA ASP A 143 4.79 -15.58 2.81
C ASP A 143 5.74 -14.38 2.81
N ALA A 144 5.97 -13.75 1.65
CA ALA A 144 6.82 -12.56 1.55
C ALA A 144 6.24 -11.32 2.22
N LYS A 145 4.91 -11.24 2.41
CA LYS A 145 4.26 -10.10 3.09
C LYS A 145 4.41 -10.12 4.61
N VAL A 146 4.82 -11.25 5.18
CA VAL A 146 5.01 -11.39 6.64
C VAL A 146 6.48 -11.33 7.07
N GLU A 147 7.41 -11.25 6.13
CA GLU A 147 8.84 -11.03 6.37
C GLU A 147 9.19 -9.56 6.55
#